data_7f5ef74170cfb7a80baf7b9f9308c181
#
_entry.id   7f5ef74170cfb7a80baf7b9f9308c181
#
_cell.length_a   1.000
_cell.length_b   1.000
_cell.length_c   1.000
_cell.angle_alpha   90.00
_cell.angle_beta   90.00
_cell.angle_gamma   90.00
#
_symmetry.space_group_name_H-M   'P 1'
#
loop_
_entity.id
_entity.type
_entity.pdbx_description
1 polymer ?
#
loop_
_entity_poly.entity_id
_entity_poly.type
_entity_poly.pdbx_seq_one_letter_code
_entity_poly.pdbx_strand_id
1 'polypeptide(L)'
;DLLKLDLYGTIDAAVCCLDSVNYLTELRQLKQAFARVSLFLEPGGLFLFDVKTPLAFEEMGGLSSVEELEGAFCAWQYGYDRKSHRAQHQVDVFLQEEDGTWSRNTEWHEQRAYTREQLEQALQQAGLRVRHVYGSPGGKRVGDQTRRLFFVAEKP
;
A
#
# COMPACT_ATOMS: atom_id res chain seq x y z
N ASP A 1 -3.64 -6.90 10.44
CA ASP A 1 -3.13 -7.73 9.35
C ASP A 1 -4.29 -8.17 8.45
N LEU A 2 -4.30 -7.71 7.17
CA LEU A 2 -5.35 -8.01 6.20
C LEU A 2 -5.51 -9.52 5.92
N LEU A 3 -4.42 -10.29 6.01
CA LEU A 3 -4.46 -11.73 5.77
C LEU A 3 -5.17 -12.51 6.88
N LYS A 4 -5.24 -11.92 8.06
CA LYS A 4 -5.83 -12.51 9.27
C LYS A 4 -7.04 -11.71 9.76
N LEU A 5 -7.61 -10.86 8.90
CA LEU A 5 -8.79 -10.08 9.24
C LEU A 5 -9.90 -11.04 9.71
N ASP A 6 -10.37 -10.82 10.94
CA ASP A 6 -11.43 -11.59 11.58
C ASP A 6 -12.26 -10.66 12.45
N LEU A 7 -13.54 -10.54 12.14
CA LEU A 7 -14.47 -9.64 12.81
C LEU A 7 -15.65 -10.44 13.36
N TYR A 8 -16.24 -9.97 14.46
CA TYR A 8 -17.42 -10.61 15.06
C TYR A 8 -18.70 -10.43 14.26
N GLY A 9 -18.70 -9.59 13.23
CA GLY A 9 -19.83 -9.30 12.38
C GLY A 9 -19.39 -8.68 11.07
N THR A 10 -20.36 -8.21 10.31
CA THR A 10 -20.16 -7.54 9.04
C THR A 10 -20.05 -6.02 9.20
N ILE A 11 -19.50 -5.36 8.19
CA ILE A 11 -19.23 -3.91 8.15
C ILE A 11 -19.74 -3.32 6.85
N ASP A 12 -20.16 -2.05 6.88
CA ASP A 12 -20.61 -1.31 5.69
C ASP A 12 -19.44 -0.80 4.84
N ALA A 13 -18.29 -0.57 5.46
CA ALA A 13 -17.12 -0.10 4.74
C ALA A 13 -15.80 -0.56 5.38
N ALA A 14 -14.82 -0.84 4.52
CA ALA A 14 -13.42 -1.06 4.88
C ALA A 14 -12.53 -0.05 4.18
N VAL A 15 -11.56 0.52 4.89
CA VAL A 15 -10.59 1.47 4.34
C VAL A 15 -9.17 0.98 4.62
N CYS A 16 -8.34 0.93 3.58
CA CYS A 16 -6.94 0.51 3.65
C CYS A 16 -6.05 1.55 2.96
N CYS A 17 -5.53 2.50 3.74
CA CYS A 17 -4.77 3.65 3.24
C CYS A 17 -3.26 3.45 3.29
N LEU A 18 -2.54 4.45 2.74
CA LEU A 18 -1.08 4.58 2.80
C LEU A 18 -0.34 3.39 2.16
N ASP A 19 -0.79 3.03 0.95
CA ASP A 19 -0.18 1.95 0.16
C ASP A 19 0.03 0.61 0.92
N SER A 20 -0.75 0.39 1.99
CA SER A 20 -0.65 -0.84 2.80
C SER A 20 -0.89 -2.10 1.97
N VAL A 21 -1.66 -2.04 0.90
CA VAL A 21 -1.88 -3.16 -0.03
C VAL A 21 -0.59 -3.55 -0.75
N ASN A 22 0.34 -2.62 -1.01
CA ASN A 22 1.62 -2.94 -1.65
C ASN A 22 2.52 -3.83 -0.77
N TYR A 23 2.30 -3.89 0.57
CA TYR A 23 3.01 -4.80 1.47
C TYR A 23 2.60 -6.27 1.33
N LEU A 24 1.53 -6.55 0.60
CA LEU A 24 1.17 -7.91 0.18
C LEU A 24 2.05 -8.29 -1.01
N THR A 25 3.23 -8.85 -0.76
CA THR A 25 4.26 -9.03 -1.79
C THR A 25 3.99 -10.18 -2.76
N GLU A 26 3.01 -11.04 -2.46
CA GLU A 26 2.60 -12.17 -3.30
C GLU A 26 1.16 -12.00 -3.82
N LEU A 27 0.92 -12.34 -5.10
CA LEU A 27 -0.43 -12.31 -5.68
C LEU A 27 -1.43 -13.17 -4.89
N ARG A 28 -0.97 -14.28 -4.31
CA ARG A 28 -1.79 -15.13 -3.44
C ARG A 28 -2.25 -14.39 -2.19
N GLN A 29 -1.35 -13.64 -1.56
CA GLN A 29 -1.68 -12.82 -0.39
C GLN A 29 -2.68 -11.73 -0.74
N LEU A 30 -2.51 -11.05 -1.88
CA LEU A 30 -3.45 -10.03 -2.37
C LEU A 30 -4.87 -10.61 -2.51
N LYS A 31 -4.99 -11.76 -3.19
CA LYS A 31 -6.28 -12.45 -3.37
C LYS A 31 -6.91 -12.86 -2.03
N GLN A 32 -6.10 -13.42 -1.14
CA GLN A 32 -6.54 -13.81 0.21
C GLN A 32 -7.04 -12.61 1.01
N ALA A 33 -6.29 -11.50 1.02
CA ALA A 33 -6.67 -10.28 1.73
C ALA A 33 -7.99 -9.72 1.20
N PHE A 34 -8.16 -9.63 -0.12
CA PHE A 34 -9.41 -9.13 -0.72
C PHE A 34 -10.59 -10.06 -0.45
N ALA A 35 -10.38 -11.38 -0.47
CA ALA A 35 -11.41 -12.34 -0.09
C ALA A 35 -11.83 -12.20 1.40
N ARG A 36 -10.85 -11.93 2.28
CA ARG A 36 -11.14 -11.66 3.71
C ARG A 36 -11.95 -10.38 3.90
N VAL A 37 -11.59 -9.29 3.21
CA VAL A 37 -12.37 -8.05 3.25
C VAL A 37 -13.79 -8.30 2.72
N SER A 38 -13.93 -8.96 1.59
CA SER A 38 -15.22 -9.29 0.99
C SER A 38 -16.09 -10.13 1.93
N LEU A 39 -15.49 -11.06 2.68
CA LEU A 39 -16.22 -11.91 3.63
C LEU A 39 -16.97 -11.07 4.67
N PHE A 40 -16.33 -10.02 5.19
CA PHE A 40 -16.88 -9.18 6.26
C PHE A 40 -17.66 -7.94 5.78
N LEU A 41 -17.64 -7.62 4.49
CA LEU A 41 -18.49 -6.55 3.96
C LEU A 41 -19.95 -7.02 3.87
N GLU A 42 -20.88 -6.13 4.21
CA GLU A 42 -22.30 -6.31 3.88
C GLU A 42 -22.54 -6.20 2.36
N PRO A 43 -23.61 -6.80 1.81
CA PRO A 43 -24.06 -6.47 0.47
C PRO A 43 -24.28 -4.95 0.31
N GLY A 44 -23.72 -4.35 -0.74
CA GLY A 44 -23.65 -2.90 -0.93
C GLY A 44 -22.51 -2.21 -0.19
N GLY A 45 -21.77 -2.92 0.67
CA GLY A 45 -20.63 -2.40 1.41
C GLY A 45 -19.45 -2.06 0.52
N LEU A 46 -18.64 -1.08 0.96
CA LEU A 46 -17.55 -0.51 0.18
C LEU A 46 -16.16 -0.89 0.71
N PHE A 47 -15.25 -1.19 -0.19
CA PHE A 47 -13.82 -1.31 0.09
C PHE A 47 -13.05 -0.21 -0.63
N LEU A 48 -12.39 0.66 0.15
CA LEU A 48 -11.57 1.76 -0.33
C LEU A 48 -10.11 1.48 0.01
N PHE A 49 -9.23 1.60 -0.98
CA PHE A 49 -7.81 1.48 -0.72
C PHE A 49 -6.99 2.27 -1.75
N ASP A 50 -5.74 2.53 -1.39
CA ASP A 50 -4.79 3.13 -2.31
C ASP A 50 -3.53 2.28 -2.48
N VAL A 51 -2.90 2.42 -3.62
CA VAL A 51 -1.63 1.75 -3.96
C VAL A 51 -0.71 2.68 -4.72
N LYS A 52 0.59 2.55 -4.51
CA LYS A 52 1.62 3.07 -5.42
C LYS A 52 1.60 2.28 -6.72
N THR A 53 1.73 2.99 -7.84
CA THR A 53 1.83 2.38 -9.17
C THR A 53 3.26 1.88 -9.44
N PRO A 54 3.47 1.02 -10.47
CA PRO A 54 4.81 0.69 -10.93
C PRO A 54 5.66 1.92 -11.27
N LEU A 55 5.06 2.96 -11.88
CA LEU A 55 5.73 4.23 -12.18
C LEU A 55 6.28 4.90 -10.91
N ALA A 56 5.49 4.95 -9.83
CA ALA A 56 5.96 5.53 -8.58
C ALA A 56 7.19 4.81 -8.02
N PHE A 57 7.20 3.48 -8.06
CA PHE A 57 8.35 2.69 -7.60
C PHE A 57 9.56 2.85 -8.52
N GLU A 58 9.36 2.98 -9.84
CA GLU A 58 10.44 3.23 -10.80
C GLU A 58 11.11 4.57 -10.54
N GLU A 59 10.32 5.61 -10.30
CA GLU A 59 10.85 6.96 -10.02
C GLU A 59 11.55 7.05 -8.65
N MET A 60 11.09 6.27 -7.67
CA MET A 60 11.72 6.21 -6.34
C MET A 60 12.98 5.35 -6.34
N GLY A 61 13.07 4.34 -7.21
CA GLY A 61 14.18 3.38 -7.23
C GLY A 61 15.54 4.03 -7.42
N GLY A 62 16.47 3.76 -6.52
CA GLY A 62 17.82 4.34 -6.51
C GLY A 62 17.90 5.73 -5.83
N LEU A 63 16.78 6.28 -5.36
CA LEU A 63 16.80 7.53 -4.60
C LEU A 63 17.14 7.29 -3.14
N SER A 64 17.62 8.34 -2.50
CA SER A 64 17.73 8.44 -1.05
C SER A 64 17.19 9.78 -0.60
N SER A 65 16.61 9.84 0.57
CA SER A 65 16.15 11.07 1.20
C SER A 65 16.48 11.07 2.68
N VAL A 66 16.58 12.26 3.20
CA VAL A 66 16.86 12.50 4.62
C VAL A 66 15.81 13.47 5.13
N GLU A 67 15.27 13.17 6.29
CA GLU A 67 14.35 14.03 7.03
C GLU A 67 14.92 14.27 8.42
N GLU A 68 15.08 15.53 8.79
CA GLU A 68 15.54 15.95 10.09
C GLU A 68 14.37 16.53 10.88
N LEU A 69 14.18 16.01 12.08
CA LEU A 69 13.19 16.43 13.05
C LEU A 69 13.91 16.81 14.36
N GLU A 70 13.24 17.51 15.26
CA GLU A 70 13.81 17.83 16.56
C GLU A 70 14.13 16.55 17.35
N GLY A 71 15.41 16.31 17.62
CA GLY A 71 15.89 15.11 18.32
C GLY A 71 15.79 13.79 17.51
N ALA A 72 15.50 13.86 16.22
CA ALA A 72 15.42 12.67 15.36
C ALA A 72 15.94 12.95 13.95
N PHE A 73 16.42 11.89 13.29
CA PHE A 73 16.92 11.96 11.94
C PHE A 73 16.56 10.65 11.21
N CYS A 74 15.91 10.75 10.06
CA CYS A 74 15.51 9.60 9.27
C CYS A 74 16.22 9.61 7.91
N ALA A 75 16.93 8.54 7.59
CA ALA A 75 17.52 8.33 6.27
C ALA A 75 16.82 7.21 5.54
N TRP A 76 16.29 7.50 4.36
CA TRP A 76 15.57 6.56 3.50
C TRP A 76 16.45 6.18 2.31
N GLN A 77 16.46 4.89 1.97
CA GLN A 77 17.04 4.37 0.74
C GLN A 77 16.00 3.52 0.03
N TYR A 78 15.79 3.78 -1.27
CA TYR A 78 14.76 3.13 -2.06
C TYR A 78 15.40 2.27 -3.16
N GLY A 79 15.04 0.99 -3.21
CA GLY A 79 15.38 0.07 -4.28
C GLY A 79 14.13 -0.42 -5.00
N TYR A 80 14.22 -0.63 -6.33
CA TYR A 80 13.17 -1.25 -7.11
C TYR A 80 13.74 -2.17 -8.18
N ASP A 81 13.25 -3.41 -8.21
CA ASP A 81 13.56 -4.37 -9.26
C ASP A 81 12.36 -4.51 -10.21
N ARG A 82 12.52 -4.02 -11.44
CA ARG A 82 11.50 -4.07 -12.49
C ARG A 82 11.11 -5.50 -12.90
N LYS A 83 12.02 -6.47 -12.81
CA LYS A 83 11.76 -7.85 -13.24
C LYS A 83 10.84 -8.59 -12.28
N SER A 84 11.08 -8.43 -10.98
CA SER A 84 10.27 -9.05 -9.93
C SER A 84 9.11 -8.17 -9.48
N HIS A 85 9.07 -6.90 -9.90
CA HIS A 85 8.14 -5.86 -9.42
C HIS A 85 8.21 -5.63 -7.91
N ARG A 86 9.37 -5.84 -7.30
CA ARG A 86 9.59 -5.67 -5.86
C ARG A 86 10.34 -4.37 -5.57
N ALA A 87 9.88 -3.66 -4.57
CA ALA A 87 10.55 -2.50 -4.00
C ALA A 87 11.03 -2.84 -2.60
N GLN A 88 12.25 -2.40 -2.28
CA GLN A 88 12.84 -2.51 -0.96
C GLN A 88 13.19 -1.11 -0.46
N HIS A 89 12.82 -0.83 0.78
CA HIS A 89 13.13 0.43 1.43
C HIS A 89 13.87 0.13 2.72
N GLN A 90 15.04 0.74 2.87
CA GLN A 90 15.74 0.79 4.16
C GLN A 90 15.44 2.14 4.80
N VAL A 91 15.11 2.12 6.06
CA VAL A 91 14.91 3.31 6.88
C VAL A 91 15.84 3.22 8.06
N ASP A 92 16.77 4.17 8.16
CA ASP A 92 17.61 4.36 9.33
C ASP A 92 17.04 5.52 10.15
N VAL A 93 16.57 5.20 11.34
CA VAL A 93 16.06 6.19 12.32
C VAL A 93 17.12 6.39 13.39
N PHE A 94 17.59 7.62 13.52
CA PHE A 94 18.50 8.04 14.57
C PHE A 94 17.70 8.87 15.58
N LEU A 95 17.81 8.54 16.85
CA LEU A 95 17.17 9.26 17.95
C LEU A 95 18.23 9.79 18.90
N GLN A 96 18.11 11.06 19.28
CA GLN A 96 18.98 11.67 20.28
C GLN A 96 18.52 11.25 21.67
N GLU A 97 19.44 10.68 22.45
CA GLU A 97 19.22 10.26 23.82
C GLU A 97 19.44 11.44 24.80
N GLU A 98 18.97 11.31 26.03
CA GLU A 98 19.09 12.35 27.06
C GLU A 98 20.55 12.75 27.38
N ASP A 99 21.48 11.80 27.20
CA ASP A 99 22.92 12.05 27.44
C ASP A 99 23.63 12.70 26.24
N GLY A 100 22.89 13.01 25.17
CA GLY A 100 23.40 13.63 23.95
C GLY A 100 23.98 12.64 22.93
N THR A 101 24.00 11.36 23.22
CA THR A 101 24.35 10.32 22.25
C THR A 101 23.21 10.07 21.26
N TRP A 102 23.48 9.29 20.20
CA TRP A 102 22.48 8.94 19.19
C TRP A 102 22.35 7.42 19.11
N SER A 103 21.15 6.93 19.23
CA SER A 103 20.81 5.55 18.90
C SER A 103 20.40 5.42 17.44
N ARG A 104 20.67 4.29 16.80
CA ARG A 104 20.25 3.97 15.42
C ARG A 104 19.40 2.74 15.41
N ASN A 105 18.24 2.83 14.78
CA ASN A 105 17.37 1.72 14.47
C ASN A 105 17.23 1.62 12.95
N THR A 106 17.37 0.41 12.40
CA THR A 106 17.22 0.16 10.97
C THR A 106 15.99 -0.71 10.73
N GLU A 107 15.12 -0.26 9.84
CA GLU A 107 13.95 -1.02 9.39
C GLU A 107 14.05 -1.34 7.89
N TRP A 108 13.56 -2.51 7.52
CA TRP A 108 13.49 -2.95 6.14
C TRP A 108 12.04 -3.19 5.75
N HIS A 109 11.62 -2.55 4.67
CA HIS A 109 10.28 -2.71 4.12
C HIS A 109 10.37 -3.33 2.74
N GLU A 110 9.52 -4.29 2.47
CA GLU A 110 9.35 -4.87 1.14
C GLU A 110 7.92 -4.62 0.66
N GLN A 111 7.81 -4.08 -0.55
CA GLN A 111 6.54 -3.79 -1.22
C GLN A 111 6.55 -4.40 -2.62
N ARG A 112 5.36 -4.59 -3.19
CA ARG A 112 5.19 -5.02 -4.57
C ARG A 112 4.40 -4.00 -5.36
N ALA A 113 4.91 -3.69 -6.56
CA ALA A 113 4.18 -2.93 -7.56
C ALA A 113 3.15 -3.84 -8.25
N TYR A 114 1.88 -3.49 -8.14
CA TYR A 114 0.80 -4.15 -8.85
C TYR A 114 0.32 -3.29 -10.01
N THR A 115 0.03 -3.92 -11.15
CA THR A 115 -0.69 -3.22 -12.22
C THR A 115 -2.16 -3.06 -11.84
N ARG A 116 -2.83 -2.10 -12.46
CA ARG A 116 -4.26 -1.89 -12.28
C ARG A 116 -5.07 -3.15 -12.58
N GLU A 117 -4.73 -3.84 -13.68
CA GLU A 117 -5.39 -5.06 -14.12
C GLU A 117 -5.27 -6.19 -13.10
N GLN A 118 -4.09 -6.34 -12.46
CA GLN A 118 -3.87 -7.34 -11.41
C GLN A 118 -4.77 -7.08 -10.19
N LEU A 119 -4.91 -5.81 -9.80
CA LEU A 119 -5.77 -5.40 -8.69
C LEU A 119 -7.25 -5.62 -9.01
N GLU A 120 -7.71 -5.19 -10.20
CA GLU A 120 -9.09 -5.37 -10.66
C GLU A 120 -9.45 -6.86 -10.76
N GLN A 121 -8.54 -7.69 -11.28
CA GLN A 121 -8.73 -9.15 -11.34
C GLN A 121 -8.81 -9.78 -9.95
N ALA A 122 -7.98 -9.35 -9.00
CA ALA A 122 -8.00 -9.85 -7.62
C ALA A 122 -9.30 -9.45 -6.91
N LEU A 123 -9.79 -8.22 -7.11
CA LEU A 123 -11.09 -7.76 -6.59
C LEU A 123 -12.24 -8.60 -7.17
N GLN A 124 -12.27 -8.81 -8.48
CA GLN A 124 -13.28 -9.61 -9.14
C GLN A 124 -13.31 -11.05 -8.61
N GLN A 125 -12.14 -11.67 -8.40
CA GLN A 125 -12.04 -13.02 -7.84
C GLN A 125 -12.52 -13.10 -6.39
N ALA A 126 -12.45 -11.99 -5.65
CA ALA A 126 -12.99 -11.86 -4.29
C ALA A 126 -14.49 -11.54 -4.27
N GLY A 127 -15.15 -11.44 -5.43
CA GLY A 127 -16.56 -11.07 -5.53
C GLY A 127 -16.83 -9.58 -5.34
N LEU A 128 -15.81 -8.75 -5.45
CA LEU A 128 -15.90 -7.29 -5.36
C LEU A 128 -15.94 -6.66 -6.74
N ARG A 129 -16.82 -5.69 -6.94
CA ARG A 129 -16.95 -4.95 -8.20
C ARG A 129 -16.28 -3.58 -8.07
N VAL A 130 -15.33 -3.28 -8.93
CA VAL A 130 -14.72 -1.94 -9.01
C VAL A 130 -15.77 -0.93 -9.47
N ARG A 131 -16.02 0.09 -8.67
CA ARG A 131 -16.91 1.21 -8.98
C ARG A 131 -16.14 2.36 -9.61
N HIS A 132 -15.03 2.74 -8.97
CA HIS A 132 -14.20 3.85 -9.43
C HIS A 132 -12.72 3.58 -9.18
N VAL A 133 -11.88 4.16 -10.03
CA VAL A 133 -10.42 4.25 -9.83
C VAL A 133 -10.01 5.68 -10.12
N TYR A 134 -9.37 6.32 -9.15
CA TYR A 134 -8.93 7.70 -9.23
C TYR A 134 -7.41 7.81 -9.13
N GLY A 135 -6.84 8.87 -9.72
CA GLY A 135 -5.42 9.21 -9.63
C GLY A 135 -5.08 10.15 -8.44
N SER A 136 -6.07 10.53 -7.65
CA SER A 136 -5.91 11.32 -6.41
C SER A 136 -7.13 11.18 -5.52
N PRO A 137 -7.03 11.51 -4.21
CA PRO A 137 -8.18 11.53 -3.29
C PRO A 137 -9.30 12.49 -3.74
N GLY A 138 -8.94 13.56 -4.48
CA GLY A 138 -9.89 14.54 -5.04
C GLY A 138 -10.57 14.09 -6.33
N GLY A 139 -10.49 12.81 -6.73
CA GLY A 139 -11.20 12.26 -7.89
C GLY A 139 -10.54 12.57 -9.24
N LYS A 140 -9.25 12.92 -9.27
CA LYS A 140 -8.53 13.15 -10.53
C LYS A 140 -8.53 11.88 -11.39
N ARG A 141 -8.69 12.06 -12.69
CA ARG A 141 -8.67 10.95 -13.66
C ARG A 141 -7.31 10.27 -13.69
N VAL A 142 -7.30 8.94 -13.84
CA VAL A 142 -6.08 8.16 -14.05
C VAL A 142 -5.49 8.43 -15.42
N GLY A 143 -4.18 8.61 -15.50
CA GLY A 143 -3.40 8.81 -16.73
C GLY A 143 -2.00 8.22 -16.58
N ASP A 144 -1.19 8.33 -17.64
CA ASP A 144 0.14 7.72 -17.73
C ASP A 144 1.12 8.20 -16.63
N GLN A 145 0.90 9.39 -16.10
CA GLN A 145 1.73 9.97 -15.02
C GLN A 145 1.15 9.74 -13.62
N THR A 146 0.19 8.82 -13.48
CA THR A 146 -0.43 8.54 -12.19
C THR A 146 0.51 7.69 -11.33
N ARG A 147 0.91 8.24 -10.19
CA ARG A 147 1.83 7.58 -9.22
C ARG A 147 1.11 6.80 -8.12
N ARG A 148 -0.16 7.08 -7.93
CA ARG A 148 -1.00 6.43 -6.92
C ARG A 148 -2.41 6.23 -7.45
N LEU A 149 -2.95 5.04 -7.24
CA LEU A 149 -4.33 4.71 -7.59
C LEU A 149 -5.15 4.61 -6.31
N PHE A 150 -6.35 5.16 -6.36
CA PHE A 150 -7.37 5.08 -5.30
C PHE A 150 -8.54 4.27 -5.84
N PHE A 151 -8.79 3.12 -5.24
CA PHE A 151 -9.86 2.22 -5.62
C PHE A 151 -11.07 2.38 -4.74
N VAL A 152 -12.24 2.34 -5.34
CA VAL A 152 -13.53 2.14 -4.68
C VAL A 152 -14.15 0.88 -5.27
N ALA A 153 -14.25 -0.16 -4.46
CA ALA A 153 -14.88 -1.43 -4.81
C ALA A 153 -16.10 -1.67 -3.93
N GLU A 154 -17.09 -2.37 -4.43
CA GLU A 154 -18.35 -2.67 -3.77
C GLU A 154 -18.59 -4.18 -3.77
N LYS A 155 -19.12 -4.69 -2.68
CA LYS A 155 -19.71 -6.02 -2.64
C LYS A 155 -21.14 -5.94 -3.19
N PRO A 156 -21.45 -6.60 -4.32
CA PRO A 156 -22.79 -6.61 -4.91
C PRO A 156 -23.85 -7.18 -4.00
#